data_01acc35b72968f88dcaaf0787080937a
#
_entry.id   01acc35b72968f88dcaaf0787080937a
#
_cell.length_a   1.000
_cell.length_b   1.000
_cell.length_c   1.000
_cell.angle_alpha   90.00
_cell.angle_beta   90.00
_cell.angle_gamma   90.00
#
_symmetry.space_group_name_H-M   'P 1'
#
loop_
_entity.id
_entity.type
_entity.pdbx_description
1 polymer ?
#
loop_
_entity_poly.entity_id
_entity_poly.type
_entity_poly.pdbx_seq_one_letter_code
_entity_poly.pdbx_strand_id
1 'polypeptide(L)'
;MSIYKATGSPFYHYDFQINGHRFHGSTKTGNRREAEAIERQLKEKAKDDVREKKKTGHAPMTFDDAAGRYWLEKGRKRKLAHKHFGTIQKLVQYFKGKRLDQIDDTAINELVEYRLRQPRWGHATLKGGRTNKTVSNATINREVIGPMKAIFRRARVLWHCYLPLEPSWKDHWLKEAGERVREMQEHERIALYATIRPDYLPWYTFTHLSGRRLSETIIRWDDVHWDSNEIVTLGKRDSVVRTPLTPSIRAILEPLKGDDPIWVFTFVAKRNSHKLGQVRGGRYPITVYNAKNEWCRCRAAAGVRDFRLHDHRHDRATKLLRHTKNLKLVQVALNHANIATTAKYAHVMQDEVAAALEESAKSRD
;
A
#
# COMPACT_ATOMS: atom_id res chain seq x y z
N MET A 1 5.55 44.16 34.18
CA MET A 1 5.02 44.11 32.81
C MET A 1 5.60 42.90 32.13
N SER A 2 4.80 42.04 31.55
CA SER A 2 5.26 40.80 30.94
C SER A 2 5.64 40.94 29.45
N ILE A 3 5.45 42.14 28.88
CA ILE A 3 5.93 42.48 27.53
C ILE A 3 6.96 43.61 27.63
N TYR A 4 8.09 43.44 26.92
CA TYR A 4 9.16 44.40 26.86
C TYR A 4 9.80 44.41 25.46
N LYS A 5 10.46 45.51 25.13
CA LYS A 5 11.26 45.65 23.91
C LYS A 5 12.72 45.47 24.27
N ALA A 6 13.33 44.39 23.81
CA ALA A 6 14.75 44.14 24.05
C ALA A 6 15.62 45.11 23.26
N THR A 7 16.71 45.57 23.83
CA THR A 7 17.67 46.45 23.16
C THR A 7 18.21 45.79 21.89
N GLY A 8 18.04 46.46 20.75
CA GLY A 8 18.47 45.92 19.44
C GLY A 8 17.47 44.99 18.73
N SER A 9 16.30 44.68 19.32
CA SER A 9 15.29 43.90 18.67
C SER A 9 14.18 44.78 18.04
N PRO A 10 13.77 44.52 16.79
CA PRO A 10 12.64 45.22 16.19
C PRO A 10 11.30 44.76 16.77
N PHE A 11 11.28 43.61 17.49
CA PHE A 11 10.07 42.98 18.00
C PHE A 11 9.92 43.08 19.50
N TYR A 12 8.67 43.04 19.99
CA TYR A 12 8.37 42.87 21.41
C TYR A 12 8.62 41.43 21.84
N HIS A 13 9.04 41.29 23.11
CA HIS A 13 9.28 40.00 23.76
C HIS A 13 8.31 39.86 24.93
N TYR A 14 7.97 38.61 25.26
CA TYR A 14 7.19 38.28 26.45
C TYR A 14 8.02 37.46 27.44
N ASP A 15 7.76 37.69 28.72
CA ASP A 15 8.34 36.92 29.82
C ASP A 15 7.32 36.89 30.97
N PHE A 16 6.77 35.72 31.24
CA PHE A 16 5.80 35.51 32.31
C PHE A 16 5.97 34.16 32.96
N GLN A 17 5.43 34.00 34.17
CA GLN A 17 5.49 32.78 34.95
C GLN A 17 4.08 32.32 35.31
N ILE A 18 3.81 31.01 35.18
CA ILE A 18 2.55 30.37 35.57
C ILE A 18 2.88 29.13 36.40
N ASN A 19 2.43 29.10 37.66
CA ASN A 19 2.64 27.99 38.59
C ASN A 19 4.09 27.49 38.65
N GLY A 20 5.04 28.45 38.70
CA GLY A 20 6.48 28.14 38.77
C GLY A 20 7.18 27.89 37.45
N HIS A 21 6.44 27.75 36.35
CA HIS A 21 7.00 27.59 34.99
C HIS A 21 7.16 28.96 34.31
N ARG A 22 8.36 29.26 33.82
CA ARG A 22 8.67 30.50 33.09
C ARG A 22 8.51 30.29 31.58
N PHE A 23 7.81 31.24 30.96
CA PHE A 23 7.58 31.29 29.52
C PHE A 23 8.13 32.60 28.98
N HIS A 24 9.06 32.52 28.02
CA HIS A 24 9.68 33.69 27.42
C HIS A 24 9.90 33.48 25.92
N GLY A 25 9.89 34.56 25.14
CA GLY A 25 10.13 34.48 23.69
C GLY A 25 9.81 35.78 22.98
N SER A 26 9.90 35.77 21.64
CA SER A 26 9.55 36.90 20.80
C SER A 26 8.12 36.81 20.33
N THR A 27 7.38 37.92 20.31
CA THR A 27 6.06 38.00 19.70
C THR A 27 6.10 38.12 18.18
N LYS A 28 7.28 38.33 17.60
CA LYS A 28 7.50 38.53 16.15
C LYS A 28 6.74 39.73 15.57
N THR A 29 6.28 40.66 16.40
CA THR A 29 5.64 41.92 15.98
C THR A 29 6.30 43.11 16.65
N GLY A 30 6.39 44.22 15.91
CA GLY A 30 6.83 45.52 16.42
C GLY A 30 5.67 46.36 16.94
N ASN A 31 4.42 45.91 16.83
CA ASN A 31 3.23 46.59 17.30
C ASN A 31 2.88 46.14 18.72
N ARG A 32 2.83 47.10 19.66
CA ARG A 32 2.59 46.80 21.08
C ARG A 32 1.20 46.17 21.33
N ARG A 33 0.14 46.63 20.67
CA ARG A 33 -1.21 46.10 20.85
C ARG A 33 -1.31 44.64 20.36
N GLU A 34 -0.70 44.33 19.23
CA GLU A 34 -0.62 42.97 18.71
C GLU A 34 0.22 42.08 19.66
N ALA A 35 1.34 42.59 20.17
CA ALA A 35 2.17 41.85 21.11
C ALA A 35 1.41 41.50 22.40
N GLU A 36 0.58 42.44 22.92
CA GLU A 36 -0.27 42.20 24.07
C GLU A 36 -1.37 41.17 23.81
N ALA A 37 -1.93 41.19 22.60
CA ALA A 37 -2.91 40.15 22.18
C ALA A 37 -2.25 38.79 22.08
N ILE A 38 -1.09 38.66 21.46
CA ILE A 38 -0.30 37.43 21.35
C ILE A 38 0.10 36.92 22.75
N GLU A 39 0.57 37.80 23.64
CA GLU A 39 0.91 37.41 24.99
C GLU A 39 -0.30 36.85 25.77
N ARG A 40 -1.48 37.47 25.62
CA ARG A 40 -2.72 36.98 26.23
C ARG A 40 -3.07 35.59 25.78
N GLN A 41 -2.97 35.33 24.47
CA GLN A 41 -3.21 34.01 23.91
C GLN A 41 -2.20 32.99 24.44
N LEU A 42 -0.90 33.38 24.51
CA LEU A 42 0.15 32.52 25.03
C LEU A 42 -0.02 32.22 26.52
N LYS A 43 -0.50 33.19 27.31
CA LYS A 43 -0.82 32.98 28.75
C LYS A 43 -1.96 32.01 28.96
N GLU A 44 -3.04 32.12 28.18
CA GLU A 44 -4.15 31.16 28.26
C GLU A 44 -3.68 29.76 27.88
N LYS A 45 -2.97 29.62 26.76
CA LYS A 45 -2.38 28.35 26.35
C LYS A 45 -1.45 27.77 27.42
N ALA A 46 -0.58 28.59 28.00
CA ALA A 46 0.34 28.15 29.05
C ALA A 46 -0.37 27.73 30.33
N LYS A 47 -1.50 28.40 30.69
CA LYS A 47 -2.34 27.97 31.84
C LYS A 47 -2.94 26.59 31.60
N ASP A 48 -3.47 26.35 30.39
CA ASP A 48 -4.04 25.07 30.01
C ASP A 48 -2.96 23.97 30.00
N ASP A 49 -1.79 24.23 29.43
CA ASP A 49 -0.67 23.30 29.39
C ASP A 49 -0.17 22.92 30.81
N VAL A 50 -0.06 23.89 31.72
CA VAL A 50 0.35 23.65 33.12
C VAL A 50 -0.74 22.89 33.88
N ARG A 51 -2.03 23.22 33.68
CA ARG A 51 -3.17 22.53 34.30
C ARG A 51 -3.23 21.07 33.85
N GLU A 52 -2.98 20.83 32.59
CA GLU A 52 -2.99 19.48 32.00
C GLU A 52 -1.79 18.66 32.45
N LYS A 53 -0.59 19.27 32.49
CA LYS A 53 0.61 18.65 33.07
C LYS A 53 0.41 18.27 34.54
N LYS A 54 -0.29 19.10 35.29
CA LYS A 54 -0.63 18.82 36.71
C LYS A 54 -1.62 17.66 36.82
N LYS A 55 -2.58 17.53 35.89
CA LYS A 55 -3.56 16.44 35.85
C LYS A 55 -2.96 15.13 35.39
N THR A 56 -2.05 15.13 34.43
CA THR A 56 -1.62 13.94 33.67
C THR A 56 -0.15 13.59 33.92
N GLY A 57 0.61 14.45 34.59
CA GLY A 57 2.06 14.31 34.75
C GLY A 57 2.89 14.54 33.47
N HIS A 58 2.24 14.75 32.32
CA HIS A 58 2.91 14.90 31.04
C HIS A 58 2.42 16.16 30.30
N ALA A 59 3.34 16.83 29.60
CA ALA A 59 2.97 17.95 28.75
C ALA A 59 2.17 17.48 27.54
N PRO A 60 1.16 18.27 27.10
CA PRO A 60 0.43 17.96 25.87
C PRO A 60 1.38 17.86 24.67
N MET A 61 1.19 16.81 23.88
CA MET A 61 2.01 16.56 22.68
C MET A 61 1.28 17.06 21.43
N THR A 62 1.99 17.79 20.55
CA THR A 62 1.44 18.15 19.25
C THR A 62 1.40 16.94 18.31
N PHE A 63 0.55 17.00 17.30
CA PHE A 63 0.52 15.95 16.28
C PHE A 63 1.85 15.88 15.51
N ASP A 64 2.49 17.01 15.28
CA ASP A 64 3.78 17.11 14.59
C ASP A 64 4.87 16.36 15.35
N ASP A 65 4.96 16.57 16.67
CA ASP A 65 5.92 15.90 17.55
C ASP A 65 5.64 14.38 17.59
N ALA A 66 4.38 14.02 17.75
CA ALA A 66 3.95 12.61 17.76
C ALA A 66 4.26 11.88 16.45
N ALA A 67 3.99 12.54 15.33
CA ALA A 67 4.27 11.99 14.00
C ALA A 67 5.78 11.86 13.74
N GLY A 68 6.56 12.86 14.17
CA GLY A 68 8.03 12.83 14.10
C GLY A 68 8.62 11.71 14.95
N ARG A 69 8.17 11.58 16.20
CA ARG A 69 8.58 10.50 17.10
C ARG A 69 8.18 9.11 16.55
N TYR A 70 6.95 8.97 16.06
CA TYR A 70 6.50 7.75 15.40
C TYR A 70 7.37 7.40 14.18
N TRP A 71 7.75 8.39 13.37
CA TRP A 71 8.62 8.18 12.22
C TRP A 71 9.97 7.61 12.65
N LEU A 72 10.62 8.22 13.61
CA LEU A 72 11.93 7.79 14.11
C LEU A 72 11.90 6.38 14.72
N GLU A 73 10.88 6.09 15.51
CA GLU A 73 10.78 4.81 16.22
C GLU A 73 10.30 3.64 15.33
N LYS A 74 9.35 3.89 14.42
CA LYS A 74 8.65 2.85 13.67
C LYS A 74 8.59 3.09 12.17
N GLY A 75 8.25 4.30 11.74
CA GLY A 75 7.92 4.63 10.35
C GLY A 75 9.06 4.34 9.38
N ARG A 76 10.27 4.77 9.71
CA ARG A 76 11.49 4.60 8.89
C ARG A 76 11.92 3.15 8.70
N LYS A 77 11.48 2.23 9.57
CA LYS A 77 11.82 0.80 9.50
C LYS A 77 10.91 0.00 8.56
N ARG A 78 9.93 0.65 7.90
CA ARG A 78 9.02 -0.02 6.97
C ARG A 78 9.68 -0.25 5.60
N LYS A 79 9.38 -1.35 4.95
CA LYS A 79 9.92 -1.70 3.59
C LYS A 79 9.69 -0.59 2.54
N LEU A 80 8.59 0.15 2.63
CA LEU A 80 8.29 1.30 1.76
C LEU A 80 8.31 2.62 2.57
N ALA A 81 9.37 2.85 3.33
CA ALA A 81 9.52 4.00 4.21
C ALA A 81 9.25 5.34 3.48
N HIS A 82 9.79 5.54 2.28
CA HIS A 82 9.59 6.77 1.50
C HIS A 82 8.11 7.09 1.21
N LYS A 83 7.29 6.07 0.88
CA LYS A 83 5.85 6.26 0.65
C LYS A 83 5.12 6.57 1.96
N HIS A 84 5.50 5.86 3.02
CA HIS A 84 4.93 6.07 4.34
C HIS A 84 5.27 7.46 4.90
N PHE A 85 6.48 7.94 4.64
CA PHE A 85 6.90 9.29 4.96
C PHE A 85 6.01 10.35 4.30
N GLY A 86 5.83 10.26 2.98
CA GLY A 86 4.93 11.16 2.25
C GLY A 86 3.48 11.13 2.75
N THR A 87 3.00 9.97 3.23
CA THR A 87 1.70 9.86 3.89
C THR A 87 1.67 10.62 5.20
N ILE A 88 2.66 10.42 6.07
CA ILE A 88 2.75 11.10 7.36
C ILE A 88 2.89 12.62 7.18
N GLN A 89 3.70 13.08 6.22
CA GLN A 89 3.85 14.51 5.93
C GLN A 89 2.52 15.18 5.57
N LYS A 90 1.66 14.51 4.79
CA LYS A 90 0.32 15.04 4.46
C LYS A 90 -0.56 15.17 5.69
N LEU A 91 -0.51 14.20 6.61
CA LEU A 91 -1.25 14.25 7.87
C LEU A 91 -0.73 15.37 8.78
N VAL A 92 0.59 15.53 8.87
CA VAL A 92 1.22 16.64 9.60
C VAL A 92 0.81 17.99 9.02
N GLN A 93 0.81 18.11 7.69
CA GLN A 93 0.37 19.35 7.04
C GLN A 93 -1.11 19.67 7.34
N TYR A 94 -1.96 18.66 7.40
CA TYR A 94 -3.39 18.83 7.69
C TYR A 94 -3.64 19.24 9.16
N PHE A 95 -2.97 18.60 10.10
CA PHE A 95 -3.11 18.86 11.54
C PHE A 95 -2.04 19.78 12.12
N LYS A 96 -1.37 20.57 11.29
CA LYS A 96 -0.26 21.43 11.70
C LYS A 96 -0.58 22.22 12.96
N GLY A 97 0.22 22.03 14.00
CA GLY A 97 0.13 22.72 15.27
C GLY A 97 -1.03 22.28 16.17
N LYS A 98 -1.91 21.37 15.74
CA LYS A 98 -2.93 20.79 16.63
C LYS A 98 -2.31 19.84 17.65
N ARG A 99 -2.83 19.84 18.85
CA ARG A 99 -2.46 18.87 19.89
C ARG A 99 -3.24 17.57 19.66
N LEU A 100 -2.68 16.44 20.12
CA LEU A 100 -3.33 15.15 20.00
C LEU A 100 -4.69 15.07 20.72
N ASP A 101 -4.82 15.72 21.87
CA ASP A 101 -6.06 15.78 22.66
C ASP A 101 -7.16 16.65 22.02
N GLN A 102 -6.82 17.42 20.97
CA GLN A 102 -7.76 18.24 20.19
C GLN A 102 -8.20 17.57 18.88
N ILE A 103 -7.71 16.36 18.62
CA ILE A 103 -8.08 15.57 17.43
C ILE A 103 -9.06 14.50 17.87
N ASP A 104 -10.32 14.81 17.77
CA ASP A 104 -11.46 13.98 18.11
C ASP A 104 -12.08 13.27 16.88
N ASP A 105 -13.18 12.59 17.05
CA ASP A 105 -13.94 11.93 15.99
C ASP A 105 -14.38 12.89 14.89
N THR A 106 -14.74 14.12 15.24
CA THR A 106 -15.15 15.17 14.27
C THR A 106 -13.97 15.53 13.36
N ALA A 107 -12.79 15.78 13.93
CA ALA A 107 -11.60 16.12 13.18
C ALA A 107 -11.16 14.98 12.24
N ILE A 108 -11.36 13.72 12.64
CA ILE A 108 -11.07 12.56 11.77
C ILE A 108 -12.09 12.45 10.65
N ASN A 109 -13.38 12.66 10.91
CA ASN A 109 -14.41 12.69 9.86
C ASN A 109 -14.12 13.76 8.81
N GLU A 110 -13.78 14.98 9.23
CA GLU A 110 -13.40 16.06 8.33
C GLU A 110 -12.21 15.70 7.44
N LEU A 111 -11.17 15.07 8.01
CA LEU A 111 -10.02 14.62 7.26
C LEU A 111 -10.38 13.52 6.25
N VAL A 112 -11.23 12.57 6.64
CA VAL A 112 -11.71 11.49 5.75
C VAL A 112 -12.49 12.08 4.57
N GLU A 113 -13.44 12.98 4.83
CA GLU A 113 -14.23 13.65 3.79
C GLU A 113 -13.34 14.49 2.86
N TYR A 114 -12.42 15.25 3.43
CA TYR A 114 -11.44 16.01 2.65
C TYR A 114 -10.65 15.07 1.70
N ARG A 115 -10.20 13.90 2.20
CA ARG A 115 -9.39 12.97 1.41
C ARG A 115 -10.22 12.22 0.36
N LEU A 116 -11.49 11.89 0.64
CA LEU A 116 -12.42 11.26 -0.32
C LEU A 116 -12.64 12.10 -1.57
N ARG A 117 -12.70 13.43 -1.41
CA ARG A 117 -12.88 14.38 -2.53
C ARG A 117 -11.63 14.56 -3.38
N GLN A 118 -10.46 14.12 -2.91
CA GLN A 118 -9.21 14.32 -3.64
C GLN A 118 -9.00 13.29 -4.76
N PRO A 119 -8.37 13.70 -5.87
CA PRO A 119 -8.03 12.78 -6.94
C PRO A 119 -6.96 11.78 -6.50
N ARG A 120 -7.05 10.57 -7.03
CA ARG A 120 -6.19 9.43 -6.66
C ARG A 120 -4.70 9.73 -6.74
N TRP A 121 -4.25 10.50 -7.74
CA TRP A 121 -2.83 10.79 -7.98
C TRP A 121 -2.46 12.27 -7.81
N GLY A 122 -3.28 13.03 -7.07
CA GLY A 122 -3.00 14.44 -6.80
C GLY A 122 -3.36 15.40 -7.93
N HIS A 123 -3.77 14.90 -9.11
CA HIS A 123 -4.18 15.72 -10.26
C HIS A 123 -5.61 15.37 -10.68
N ALA A 124 -6.45 16.37 -10.88
CA ALA A 124 -7.84 16.18 -11.32
C ALA A 124 -7.91 15.54 -12.72
N THR A 125 -7.00 15.95 -13.61
CA THR A 125 -6.95 15.47 -15.00
C THR A 125 -5.65 14.70 -15.26
N LEU A 126 -5.76 13.58 -15.95
CA LEU A 126 -4.63 12.75 -16.39
C LEU A 126 -4.16 13.16 -17.78
N LYS A 127 -2.95 12.72 -18.18
CA LYS A 127 -2.48 12.86 -19.56
C LYS A 127 -3.52 12.30 -20.55
N GLY A 128 -3.85 13.07 -21.58
CA GLY A 128 -4.89 12.75 -22.56
C GLY A 128 -6.31 13.14 -22.13
N GLY A 129 -6.47 14.09 -21.20
CA GLY A 129 -7.76 14.70 -20.86
C GLY A 129 -8.71 13.82 -20.01
N ARG A 130 -8.26 12.63 -19.60
CA ARG A 130 -9.09 11.72 -18.78
C ARG A 130 -9.21 12.20 -17.34
N THR A 131 -10.43 12.20 -16.81
CA THR A 131 -10.66 12.51 -15.40
C THR A 131 -10.03 11.48 -14.47
N ASN A 132 -9.29 11.94 -13.49
CA ASN A 132 -8.72 11.10 -12.46
C ASN A 132 -9.81 10.73 -11.44
N LYS A 133 -9.95 9.43 -11.17
CA LYS A 133 -10.88 8.94 -10.14
C LYS A 133 -10.44 9.43 -8.76
N THR A 134 -11.40 9.59 -7.86
CA THR A 134 -11.15 9.85 -6.44
C THR A 134 -10.49 8.65 -5.76
N VAL A 135 -10.01 8.83 -4.55
CA VAL A 135 -9.40 7.74 -3.78
C VAL A 135 -10.43 6.74 -3.31
N SER A 136 -10.03 5.47 -3.20
CA SER A 136 -10.88 4.40 -2.67
C SER A 136 -10.84 4.35 -1.13
N ASN A 137 -11.90 3.79 -0.51
CA ASN A 137 -11.96 3.54 0.92
C ASN A 137 -10.73 2.80 1.45
N ALA A 138 -10.28 1.74 0.76
CA ALA A 138 -9.05 1.01 1.11
C ALA A 138 -7.79 1.89 1.10
N THR A 139 -7.74 2.91 0.25
CA THR A 139 -6.64 3.88 0.25
C THR A 139 -6.71 4.79 1.46
N ILE A 140 -7.91 5.26 1.84
CA ILE A 140 -8.11 6.09 3.02
C ILE A 140 -7.78 5.32 4.29
N ASN A 141 -8.29 4.09 4.44
CA ASN A 141 -7.96 3.23 5.57
C ASN A 141 -6.44 3.06 5.74
N ARG A 142 -5.72 2.90 4.63
CA ARG A 142 -4.27 2.70 4.63
C ARG A 142 -3.46 3.99 4.81
N GLU A 143 -3.91 5.11 4.25
CA GLU A 143 -3.14 6.36 4.23
C GLU A 143 -3.57 7.36 5.31
N VAL A 144 -4.78 7.24 5.84
CA VAL A 144 -5.33 8.12 6.89
C VAL A 144 -5.54 7.34 8.18
N ILE A 145 -6.54 6.47 8.22
CA ILE A 145 -6.98 5.83 9.47
C ILE A 145 -5.87 4.98 10.11
N GLY A 146 -5.22 4.13 9.32
CA GLY A 146 -4.15 3.24 9.81
C GLY A 146 -2.96 3.98 10.44
N PRO A 147 -2.36 4.97 9.78
CA PRO A 147 -1.29 5.79 10.34
C PRO A 147 -1.72 6.59 11.56
N MET A 148 -2.89 7.26 11.54
CA MET A 148 -3.43 8.00 12.66
C MET A 148 -3.60 7.10 13.89
N LYS A 149 -4.32 5.98 13.74
CA LYS A 149 -4.47 4.97 14.79
C LYS A 149 -3.13 4.49 15.37
N ALA A 150 -2.13 4.29 14.49
CA ALA A 150 -0.81 3.82 14.93
C ALA A 150 -0.05 4.88 15.75
N ILE A 151 -0.17 6.17 15.40
CA ILE A 151 0.42 7.29 16.14
C ILE A 151 -0.28 7.44 17.49
N PHE A 152 -1.61 7.52 17.52
CA PHE A 152 -2.40 7.67 18.75
C PHE A 152 -2.19 6.51 19.73
N ARG A 153 -2.20 5.27 19.24
CA ARG A 153 -1.90 4.11 20.08
C ARG A 153 -0.52 4.21 20.72
N ARG A 154 0.50 4.68 19.99
CA ARG A 154 1.84 4.86 20.58
C ARG A 154 1.86 5.99 21.58
N ALA A 155 1.20 7.11 21.26
CA ALA A 155 1.07 8.24 22.18
C ALA A 155 0.46 7.80 23.52
N ARG A 156 -0.64 7.07 23.46
CA ARG A 156 -1.32 6.58 24.68
C ARG A 156 -0.53 5.49 25.42
N VAL A 157 -0.06 4.45 24.71
CA VAL A 157 0.48 3.23 25.34
C VAL A 157 1.97 3.35 25.69
N LEU A 158 2.77 3.99 24.84
CA LEU A 158 4.23 4.04 25.00
C LEU A 158 4.75 5.38 25.48
N TRP A 159 4.03 6.46 25.19
CA TRP A 159 4.46 7.81 25.58
C TRP A 159 3.57 8.35 26.70
N HIS A 160 2.59 7.58 27.15
CA HIS A 160 1.69 7.89 28.26
C HIS A 160 0.98 9.24 28.13
N CYS A 161 0.66 9.65 26.87
CA CYS A 161 -0.12 10.86 26.65
C CYS A 161 -1.56 10.64 27.10
N TYR A 162 -2.13 11.64 27.78
CA TYR A 162 -3.53 11.66 28.12
C TYR A 162 -4.36 12.07 26.90
N LEU A 163 -5.27 11.21 26.44
CA LEU A 163 -6.08 11.38 25.23
C LEU A 163 -7.55 11.12 25.54
N PRO A 164 -8.24 12.03 26.26
CA PRO A 164 -9.62 11.82 26.72
C PRO A 164 -10.63 11.73 25.57
N LEU A 165 -10.31 12.33 24.41
CA LEU A 165 -11.13 12.34 23.20
C LEU A 165 -10.50 11.50 22.08
N GLU A 166 -9.76 10.41 22.43
CA GLU A 166 -9.19 9.52 21.42
C GLU A 166 -10.28 9.02 20.47
N PRO A 167 -10.12 9.20 19.13
CA PRO A 167 -11.12 8.81 18.16
C PRO A 167 -11.46 7.32 18.15
N SER A 168 -12.72 6.99 17.88
CA SER A 168 -13.18 5.62 17.68
C SER A 168 -12.72 5.06 16.35
N TRP A 169 -11.50 4.53 16.29
CA TRP A 169 -10.86 4.06 15.06
C TRP A 169 -11.64 2.97 14.31
N LYS A 170 -12.51 2.23 14.99
CA LYS A 170 -13.34 1.19 14.38
C LYS A 170 -14.46 1.82 13.56
N ASP A 171 -15.06 2.88 14.07
CA ASP A 171 -16.20 3.55 13.43
C ASP A 171 -15.77 4.40 12.23
N HIS A 172 -14.52 4.90 12.23
CA HIS A 172 -13.92 5.58 11.09
C HIS A 172 -13.40 4.63 10.00
N TRP A 173 -13.32 3.31 10.26
CA TRP A 173 -12.83 2.37 9.26
C TRP A 173 -13.86 2.17 8.16
N LEU A 174 -13.54 2.66 6.96
CA LEU A 174 -14.45 2.62 5.82
C LEU A 174 -14.59 1.20 5.27
N LYS A 175 -15.82 0.82 4.88
CA LYS A 175 -16.08 -0.46 4.22
C LYS A 175 -15.31 -0.53 2.90
N GLU A 176 -14.44 -1.50 2.76
CA GLU A 176 -13.68 -1.74 1.55
C GLU A 176 -14.50 -2.54 0.55
N ALA A 177 -14.27 -2.31 -0.75
CA ALA A 177 -14.88 -3.13 -1.78
C ALA A 177 -14.43 -4.60 -1.61
N GLY A 178 -15.33 -5.52 -1.81
CA GLY A 178 -15.06 -6.95 -1.76
C GLY A 178 -13.95 -7.36 -2.74
N GLU A 179 -13.24 -8.43 -2.42
CA GLU A 179 -12.25 -9.00 -3.33
C GLU A 179 -12.92 -9.48 -4.60
N ARG A 180 -12.37 -9.07 -5.72
CA ARG A 180 -12.82 -9.50 -7.03
C ARG A 180 -12.11 -10.77 -7.42
N VAL A 181 -12.89 -11.79 -7.82
CA VAL A 181 -12.40 -12.97 -8.53
C VAL A 181 -12.89 -12.89 -9.96
N ARG A 182 -11.97 -12.95 -10.93
CA ARG A 182 -12.30 -12.92 -12.36
C ARG A 182 -11.54 -14.00 -13.09
N GLU A 183 -12.28 -14.82 -13.80
CA GLU A 183 -11.74 -15.82 -14.70
C GLU A 183 -11.57 -15.26 -16.10
N MET A 184 -10.55 -15.75 -16.80
CA MET A 184 -10.31 -15.43 -18.20
C MET A 184 -11.18 -16.31 -19.08
N GLN A 185 -11.96 -15.68 -19.95
CA GLN A 185 -12.73 -16.37 -20.94
C GLN A 185 -11.83 -16.90 -22.05
N GLU A 186 -12.26 -17.98 -22.73
CA GLU A 186 -11.42 -18.64 -23.75
C GLU A 186 -11.08 -17.71 -24.92
N HIS A 187 -12.06 -16.95 -25.42
CA HIS A 187 -11.83 -15.98 -26.48
C HIS A 187 -10.83 -14.86 -26.08
N GLU A 188 -10.86 -14.43 -24.81
CA GLU A 188 -9.89 -13.45 -24.28
C GLU A 188 -8.49 -14.06 -24.23
N ARG A 189 -8.37 -15.32 -23.84
CA ARG A 189 -7.12 -16.06 -23.82
C ARG A 189 -6.51 -16.13 -25.19
N ILE A 190 -7.30 -16.55 -26.19
CA ILE A 190 -6.86 -16.64 -27.59
C ILE A 190 -6.39 -15.26 -28.10
N ALA A 191 -7.18 -14.21 -27.87
CA ALA A 191 -6.82 -12.85 -28.30
C ALA A 191 -5.53 -12.33 -27.64
N LEU A 192 -5.31 -12.63 -26.35
CA LEU A 192 -4.10 -12.25 -25.65
C LEU A 192 -2.87 -12.99 -26.19
N TYR A 193 -2.97 -14.30 -26.41
CA TYR A 193 -1.87 -15.09 -26.97
C TYR A 193 -1.50 -14.67 -28.42
N ALA A 194 -2.49 -14.27 -29.22
CA ALA A 194 -2.25 -13.73 -30.56
C ALA A 194 -1.61 -12.33 -30.56
N THR A 195 -1.77 -11.59 -29.48
CA THR A 195 -1.39 -10.16 -29.41
C THR A 195 -0.09 -9.91 -28.65
N ILE A 196 0.27 -10.81 -27.74
CA ILE A 196 1.52 -10.72 -26.97
C ILE A 196 2.72 -10.78 -27.90
N ARG A 197 3.76 -10.00 -27.60
CA ARG A 197 5.01 -10.05 -28.37
C ARG A 197 5.64 -11.44 -28.27
N PRO A 198 6.20 -11.99 -29.36
CA PRO A 198 6.82 -13.32 -29.34
C PRO A 198 7.92 -13.48 -28.29
N ASP A 199 8.73 -12.44 -28.06
CA ASP A 199 9.80 -12.44 -27.06
C ASP A 199 9.29 -12.34 -25.61
N TYR A 200 8.03 -11.94 -25.39
CA TYR A 200 7.36 -11.97 -24.07
C TYR A 200 6.48 -13.19 -23.88
N LEU A 201 6.19 -13.96 -24.93
CA LEU A 201 5.29 -15.10 -24.89
C LEU A 201 5.74 -16.17 -23.88
N PRO A 202 7.02 -16.55 -23.78
CA PRO A 202 7.47 -17.53 -22.78
C PRO A 202 7.16 -17.07 -21.33
N TRP A 203 7.51 -15.81 -21.00
CA TRP A 203 7.20 -15.24 -19.71
C TRP A 203 5.71 -15.20 -19.43
N TYR A 204 4.90 -14.81 -20.41
CA TYR A 204 3.46 -14.73 -20.27
C TYR A 204 2.85 -16.11 -20.03
N THR A 205 3.26 -17.12 -20.78
CA THR A 205 2.81 -18.52 -20.63
C THR A 205 3.21 -19.08 -19.28
N PHE A 206 4.44 -18.83 -18.83
CA PHE A 206 4.89 -19.20 -17.48
C PHE A 206 4.03 -18.54 -16.40
N THR A 207 3.73 -17.24 -16.53
CA THR A 207 2.89 -16.49 -15.59
C THR A 207 1.49 -17.10 -15.50
N HIS A 208 0.91 -17.47 -16.64
CA HIS A 208 -0.41 -18.08 -16.71
C HIS A 208 -0.43 -19.48 -16.10
N LEU A 209 0.54 -20.34 -16.41
CA LEU A 209 0.61 -21.70 -15.91
C LEU A 209 0.94 -21.78 -14.42
N SER A 210 1.89 -20.98 -13.96
CA SER A 210 2.35 -21.02 -12.56
C SER A 210 1.39 -20.32 -11.59
N GLY A 211 0.61 -19.32 -12.04
CA GLY A 211 -0.22 -18.50 -11.17
C GLY A 211 0.57 -17.69 -10.14
N ARG A 212 1.88 -17.49 -10.35
CA ARG A 212 2.76 -16.78 -9.44
C ARG A 212 2.49 -15.26 -9.44
N ARG A 213 2.90 -14.57 -8.36
CA ARG A 213 2.86 -13.10 -8.37
C ARG A 213 3.88 -12.57 -9.37
N LEU A 214 3.61 -11.44 -9.99
CA LEU A 214 4.47 -10.85 -11.01
C LEU A 214 5.95 -10.80 -10.63
N SER A 215 6.28 -10.42 -9.39
CA SER A 215 7.67 -10.41 -8.92
C SER A 215 8.29 -11.81 -8.80
N GLU A 216 7.48 -12.83 -8.62
CA GLU A 216 7.88 -14.24 -8.51
C GLU A 216 8.03 -14.91 -9.90
N THR A 217 7.59 -14.22 -10.97
CA THR A 217 7.76 -14.71 -12.36
C THR A 217 9.00 -14.14 -13.05
N ILE A 218 9.73 -13.24 -12.41
CA ILE A 218 10.99 -12.71 -12.90
C ILE A 218 12.11 -13.55 -12.30
N ILE A 219 12.44 -14.65 -12.96
CA ILE A 219 13.32 -15.71 -12.46
C ILE A 219 14.70 -15.68 -13.12
N ARG A 220 15.71 -16.11 -12.36
CA ARG A 220 17.08 -16.31 -12.81
C ARG A 220 17.31 -17.79 -13.09
N TRP A 221 18.37 -18.11 -13.84
CA TRP A 221 18.74 -19.50 -14.03
C TRP A 221 19.15 -20.20 -12.72
N ASP A 222 19.76 -19.47 -11.79
CA ASP A 222 20.09 -19.95 -10.45
C ASP A 222 18.87 -20.32 -9.60
N ASP A 223 17.69 -19.78 -9.93
CA ASP A 223 16.43 -20.13 -9.25
C ASP A 223 15.86 -21.48 -9.74
N VAL A 224 16.35 -22.01 -10.89
CA VAL A 224 15.82 -23.21 -11.55
C VAL A 224 16.64 -24.43 -11.18
N HIS A 225 16.12 -25.27 -10.32
CA HIS A 225 16.74 -26.49 -9.86
C HIS A 225 16.23 -27.68 -10.69
N TRP A 226 16.98 -28.05 -11.73
CA TRP A 226 16.58 -29.06 -12.71
C TRP A 226 16.47 -30.45 -12.09
N ASP A 227 17.35 -30.78 -11.14
CA ASP A 227 17.43 -32.11 -10.52
C ASP A 227 16.31 -32.33 -9.50
N SER A 228 15.96 -31.31 -8.73
CA SER A 228 14.83 -31.36 -7.78
C SER A 228 13.47 -31.02 -8.40
N ASN A 229 13.44 -30.72 -9.71
CA ASN A 229 12.21 -30.36 -10.45
C ASN A 229 11.44 -29.21 -9.83
N GLU A 230 12.13 -28.15 -9.38
CA GLU A 230 11.50 -26.99 -8.79
C GLU A 230 12.19 -25.68 -9.17
N ILE A 231 11.43 -24.59 -9.11
CA ILE A 231 11.92 -23.21 -9.20
C ILE A 231 11.75 -22.59 -7.83
N VAL A 232 12.82 -22.07 -7.24
CA VAL A 232 12.82 -21.49 -5.89
C VAL A 232 13.09 -20.00 -5.97
N THR A 233 12.10 -19.20 -5.63
CA THR A 233 12.19 -17.72 -5.66
C THR A 233 11.87 -17.13 -4.30
N LEU A 234 12.23 -15.85 -4.09
CA LEU A 234 11.84 -15.10 -2.91
C LEU A 234 10.54 -14.33 -3.16
N GLY A 235 9.56 -14.58 -2.35
CA GLY A 235 8.26 -13.92 -2.36
C GLY A 235 8.19 -12.71 -1.43
N LYS A 236 6.96 -12.31 -1.12
CA LYS A 236 6.70 -11.20 -0.19
C LYS A 236 7.22 -11.55 1.22
N ARG A 237 7.93 -10.60 1.85
CA ARG A 237 8.56 -10.74 3.18
C ARG A 237 9.64 -11.82 3.21
N ASP A 238 10.34 -11.98 2.09
CA ASP A 238 11.43 -12.93 1.90
C ASP A 238 11.02 -14.41 2.14
N SER A 239 9.71 -14.69 1.98
CA SER A 239 9.20 -16.04 2.03
C SER A 239 9.69 -16.85 0.83
N VAL A 240 10.14 -18.07 1.07
CA VAL A 240 10.53 -19.01 0.02
C VAL A 240 9.29 -19.43 -0.76
N VAL A 241 9.34 -19.31 -2.08
CA VAL A 241 8.28 -19.71 -3.01
C VAL A 241 8.80 -20.82 -3.91
N ARG A 242 8.24 -22.01 -3.76
CA ARG A 242 8.59 -23.17 -4.57
C ARG A 242 7.56 -23.38 -5.66
N THR A 243 7.98 -23.43 -6.92
CA THR A 243 7.14 -23.69 -8.08
C THR A 243 7.57 -25.00 -8.70
N PRO A 244 6.71 -26.03 -8.79
CA PRO A 244 7.06 -27.26 -9.45
C PRO A 244 7.45 -27.04 -10.91
N LEU A 245 8.58 -27.60 -11.33
CA LEU A 245 9.05 -27.58 -12.70
C LEU A 245 8.36 -28.70 -13.49
N THR A 246 7.06 -28.47 -13.79
CA THR A 246 6.26 -29.44 -14.55
C THR A 246 6.76 -29.59 -15.98
N PRO A 247 6.44 -30.70 -16.71
CA PRO A 247 6.82 -30.85 -18.10
C PRO A 247 6.44 -29.66 -18.98
N SER A 248 5.24 -29.07 -18.77
CA SER A 248 4.79 -27.89 -19.51
C SER A 248 5.63 -26.63 -19.20
N ILE A 249 6.07 -26.45 -17.96
CA ILE A 249 6.96 -25.32 -17.59
C ILE A 249 8.37 -25.60 -18.12
N ARG A 250 8.87 -26.83 -18.00
CA ARG A 250 10.17 -27.22 -18.56
C ARG A 250 10.25 -26.93 -20.07
N ALA A 251 9.22 -27.30 -20.83
CA ALA A 251 9.14 -27.04 -22.28
C ALA A 251 9.19 -25.53 -22.64
N ILE A 252 8.79 -24.65 -21.72
CA ILE A 252 8.93 -23.19 -21.90
C ILE A 252 10.36 -22.73 -21.62
N LEU A 253 11.02 -23.29 -20.61
CA LEU A 253 12.31 -22.79 -20.15
C LEU A 253 13.50 -23.33 -20.96
N GLU A 254 13.46 -24.60 -21.36
CA GLU A 254 14.56 -25.25 -22.05
C GLU A 254 14.99 -24.54 -23.33
N PRO A 255 14.10 -24.06 -24.22
CA PRO A 255 14.49 -23.35 -25.43
C PRO A 255 15.12 -21.98 -25.18
N LEU A 256 15.01 -21.43 -23.96
CA LEU A 256 15.56 -20.12 -23.60
C LEU A 256 17.00 -20.19 -23.08
N LYS A 257 17.54 -21.42 -22.89
CA LYS A 257 18.93 -21.60 -22.45
C LYS A 257 19.87 -21.00 -23.49
N GLY A 258 20.78 -20.16 -23.02
CA GLY A 258 21.76 -19.47 -23.89
C GLY A 258 21.33 -18.08 -24.35
N ASP A 259 20.06 -17.68 -24.18
CA ASP A 259 19.58 -16.34 -24.53
C ASP A 259 20.20 -15.24 -23.64
N ASP A 260 20.37 -15.52 -22.37
CA ASP A 260 21.01 -14.64 -21.37
C ASP A 260 21.64 -15.50 -20.27
N PRO A 261 22.84 -15.14 -19.77
CA PRO A 261 23.55 -16.00 -18.77
C PRO A 261 22.91 -15.96 -17.40
N ILE A 262 22.08 -14.98 -17.08
CA ILE A 262 21.54 -14.75 -15.73
C ILE A 262 20.02 -14.91 -15.70
N TRP A 263 19.31 -14.31 -16.65
CA TRP A 263 17.87 -14.20 -16.65
C TRP A 263 17.20 -15.18 -17.60
N VAL A 264 16.18 -15.86 -17.10
CA VAL A 264 15.41 -16.82 -17.90
C VAL A 264 14.58 -16.11 -18.97
N PHE A 265 13.88 -15.04 -18.59
CA PHE A 265 13.01 -14.31 -19.50
C PHE A 265 13.61 -12.99 -19.92
N THR A 266 13.76 -12.83 -21.25
CA THR A 266 14.37 -11.67 -21.87
C THR A 266 13.48 -11.12 -22.99
N PHE A 267 13.75 -9.91 -23.41
CA PHE A 267 13.09 -9.28 -24.55
C PHE A 267 14.11 -8.57 -25.46
N VAL A 268 13.74 -8.39 -26.73
CA VAL A 268 14.55 -7.65 -27.70
C VAL A 268 14.09 -6.19 -27.77
N ALA A 269 14.99 -5.24 -27.55
CA ALA A 269 14.68 -3.82 -27.61
C ALA A 269 14.31 -3.36 -29.02
N LYS A 270 13.12 -2.79 -29.21
CA LYS A 270 12.63 -2.28 -30.51
C LYS A 270 13.16 -0.87 -30.85
N ARG A 271 13.74 -0.16 -29.87
CA ARG A 271 14.28 1.20 -30.00
C ARG A 271 15.41 1.42 -29.01
N ASN A 272 16.26 2.42 -29.33
CA ASN A 272 17.27 2.88 -28.37
C ASN A 272 16.62 3.57 -27.16
N SER A 273 17.19 3.39 -25.99
CA SER A 273 16.81 4.09 -24.75
C SER A 273 18.07 4.45 -23.97
N HIS A 274 18.55 5.67 -24.11
CA HIS A 274 19.71 6.17 -23.37
C HIS A 274 19.53 6.06 -21.86
N LYS A 275 18.32 6.35 -21.38
CA LYS A 275 17.99 6.26 -19.93
C LYS A 275 18.16 4.86 -19.35
N LEU A 276 17.96 3.81 -20.16
CA LEU A 276 18.04 2.41 -19.75
C LEU A 276 19.27 1.69 -20.29
N GLY A 277 20.15 2.38 -21.01
CA GLY A 277 21.30 1.78 -21.66
C GLY A 277 20.92 0.76 -22.73
N GLN A 278 19.75 0.87 -23.36
CA GLN A 278 19.26 -0.12 -24.33
C GLN A 278 19.53 0.32 -25.76
N VAL A 279 20.02 -0.61 -26.56
CA VAL A 279 20.24 -0.45 -28.00
C VAL A 279 19.22 -1.31 -28.75
N ARG A 280 18.67 -0.78 -29.86
CA ARG A 280 17.73 -1.50 -30.72
C ARG A 280 18.36 -2.82 -31.19
N GLY A 281 17.61 -3.90 -31.12
CA GLY A 281 18.06 -5.25 -31.45
C GLY A 281 18.77 -5.97 -30.30
N GLY A 282 19.23 -5.25 -29.27
CA GLY A 282 19.85 -5.86 -28.08
C GLY A 282 18.83 -6.59 -27.23
N ARG A 283 19.27 -7.67 -26.56
CA ARG A 283 18.48 -8.48 -25.67
C ARG A 283 18.67 -8.01 -24.21
N TYR A 284 17.57 -7.92 -23.47
CA TYR A 284 17.55 -7.40 -22.09
C TYR A 284 16.59 -8.19 -21.23
N PRO A 285 16.81 -8.28 -19.90
CA PRO A 285 15.94 -9.01 -19.00
C PRO A 285 14.54 -8.40 -18.90
N ILE A 286 13.52 -9.26 -18.83
CA ILE A 286 12.17 -8.85 -18.48
C ILE A 286 12.16 -8.46 -17.01
N THR A 287 11.72 -7.25 -16.71
CA THR A 287 11.55 -6.71 -15.36
C THR A 287 10.07 -6.54 -15.02
N VAL A 288 9.75 -6.36 -13.74
CA VAL A 288 8.38 -6.05 -13.31
C VAL A 288 7.79 -4.84 -14.05
N TYR A 289 8.62 -3.86 -14.41
CA TYR A 289 8.18 -2.66 -15.10
C TYR A 289 7.81 -2.92 -16.55
N ASN A 290 8.72 -3.51 -17.33
CA ASN A 290 8.48 -3.76 -18.76
C ASN A 290 7.44 -4.87 -18.98
N ALA A 291 7.36 -5.86 -18.11
CA ALA A 291 6.29 -6.85 -18.08
C ALA A 291 4.88 -6.21 -17.92
N LYS A 292 4.73 -5.24 -17.01
CA LYS A 292 3.49 -4.46 -16.88
C LYS A 292 3.16 -3.62 -18.10
N ASN A 293 4.16 -3.02 -18.72
CA ASN A 293 3.96 -2.20 -19.92
C ASN A 293 3.51 -3.07 -21.09
N GLU A 294 4.17 -4.21 -21.31
CA GLU A 294 3.76 -5.17 -22.35
C GLU A 294 2.36 -5.72 -22.08
N TRP A 295 2.05 -6.07 -20.84
CA TRP A 295 0.69 -6.47 -20.44
C TRP A 295 -0.36 -5.39 -20.78
N CYS A 296 -0.10 -4.13 -20.47
CA CYS A 296 -1.02 -3.04 -20.77
C CYS A 296 -1.21 -2.87 -22.30
N ARG A 297 -0.13 -2.99 -23.08
CA ARG A 297 -0.17 -2.95 -24.55
C ARG A 297 -0.96 -4.12 -25.11
N CYS A 298 -0.60 -5.34 -24.73
CA CYS A 298 -1.21 -6.57 -25.20
C CYS A 298 -2.72 -6.60 -24.89
N ARG A 299 -3.09 -6.32 -23.63
CA ARG A 299 -4.48 -6.28 -23.20
C ARG A 299 -5.32 -5.25 -23.99
N ALA A 300 -4.76 -4.06 -24.24
CA ALA A 300 -5.45 -3.03 -25.00
C ALA A 300 -5.64 -3.45 -26.47
N ALA A 301 -4.62 -4.03 -27.09
CA ALA A 301 -4.67 -4.50 -28.47
C ALA A 301 -5.58 -5.71 -28.64
N ALA A 302 -5.65 -6.60 -27.65
CA ALA A 302 -6.56 -7.73 -27.61
C ALA A 302 -8.02 -7.36 -27.30
N GLY A 303 -8.32 -6.09 -27.02
CA GLY A 303 -9.67 -5.65 -26.65
C GLY A 303 -10.16 -6.16 -25.30
N VAL A 304 -9.31 -6.78 -24.48
CA VAL A 304 -9.67 -7.38 -23.19
C VAL A 304 -9.88 -6.30 -22.16
N ARG A 305 -11.11 -6.19 -21.68
CA ARG A 305 -11.50 -5.21 -20.67
C ARG A 305 -11.55 -5.88 -19.29
N ASP A 306 -11.27 -5.06 -18.27
CA ASP A 306 -11.42 -5.43 -16.86
C ASP A 306 -10.74 -6.76 -16.47
N PHE A 307 -9.58 -7.06 -17.04
CA PHE A 307 -8.70 -8.15 -16.62
C PHE A 307 -7.32 -7.58 -16.28
N ARG A 308 -6.88 -7.75 -15.05
CA ARG A 308 -5.59 -7.24 -14.54
C ARG A 308 -4.53 -8.33 -14.62
N LEU A 309 -3.26 -7.95 -14.65
CA LEU A 309 -2.18 -8.94 -14.64
C LEU A 309 -2.24 -9.90 -13.43
N HIS A 310 -2.69 -9.40 -12.27
CA HIS A 310 -2.86 -10.24 -11.08
C HIS A 310 -4.04 -11.22 -11.19
N ASP A 311 -4.99 -10.96 -12.08
CA ASP A 311 -6.15 -11.83 -12.28
C ASP A 311 -5.77 -13.18 -12.93
N HIS A 312 -4.59 -13.29 -13.59
CA HIS A 312 -4.02 -14.58 -14.01
C HIS A 312 -3.88 -15.56 -12.83
N ARG A 313 -3.49 -15.03 -11.67
CA ARG A 313 -3.39 -15.84 -10.46
C ARG A 313 -4.76 -16.26 -9.94
N HIS A 314 -5.75 -15.39 -10.03
CA HIS A 314 -7.14 -15.72 -9.67
C HIS A 314 -7.71 -16.77 -10.63
N ASP A 315 -7.51 -16.58 -11.93
CA ASP A 315 -7.91 -17.53 -12.98
C ASP A 315 -7.28 -18.92 -12.75
N ARG A 316 -5.96 -18.96 -12.51
CA ARG A 316 -5.27 -20.23 -12.22
C ARG A 316 -5.78 -20.90 -10.95
N ALA A 317 -6.02 -20.13 -9.89
CA ALA A 317 -6.56 -20.65 -8.64
C ALA A 317 -7.94 -21.28 -8.82
N THR A 318 -8.83 -20.59 -9.52
CA THR A 318 -10.19 -21.04 -9.79
C THR A 318 -10.20 -22.31 -10.65
N LYS A 319 -9.43 -22.32 -11.75
CA LYS A 319 -9.30 -23.50 -12.62
C LYS A 319 -8.70 -24.70 -11.90
N LEU A 320 -7.66 -24.47 -11.06
CA LEU A 320 -7.05 -25.54 -10.29
C LEU A 320 -8.03 -26.10 -9.24
N LEU A 321 -8.79 -25.23 -8.55
CA LEU A 321 -9.80 -25.68 -7.59
C LEU A 321 -10.92 -26.47 -8.26
N ARG A 322 -11.44 -26.00 -9.40
CA ARG A 322 -12.46 -26.70 -10.18
C ARG A 322 -12.00 -28.08 -10.61
N HIS A 323 -10.72 -28.21 -11.00
CA HIS A 323 -10.16 -29.49 -11.43
C HIS A 323 -9.88 -30.44 -10.27
N THR A 324 -9.34 -29.94 -9.16
CA THR A 324 -8.83 -30.80 -8.06
C THR A 324 -9.82 -30.98 -6.92
N LYS A 325 -10.83 -30.10 -6.81
CA LYS A 325 -11.78 -30.04 -5.68
C LYS A 325 -11.09 -29.87 -4.30
N ASN A 326 -9.81 -29.50 -4.30
CA ASN A 326 -8.98 -29.48 -3.10
C ASN A 326 -8.44 -28.07 -2.82
N LEU A 327 -9.11 -27.36 -1.90
CA LEU A 327 -8.74 -26.01 -1.49
C LEU A 327 -7.32 -25.94 -0.85
N LYS A 328 -6.91 -27.00 -0.15
CA LYS A 328 -5.58 -27.08 0.47
C LYS A 328 -4.50 -27.17 -0.59
N LEU A 329 -4.71 -27.95 -1.63
CA LEU A 329 -3.79 -28.04 -2.76
C LEU A 329 -3.64 -26.68 -3.45
N VAL A 330 -4.73 -25.95 -3.68
CA VAL A 330 -4.69 -24.59 -4.24
C VAL A 330 -3.95 -23.62 -3.32
N GLN A 331 -4.13 -23.72 -1.99
CA GLN A 331 -3.37 -22.93 -1.03
C GLN A 331 -1.87 -23.14 -1.19
N VAL A 332 -1.42 -24.39 -1.25
CA VAL A 332 -0.01 -24.77 -1.42
C VAL A 332 0.51 -24.30 -2.78
N ALA A 333 -0.21 -24.62 -3.86
CA ALA A 333 0.15 -24.25 -5.23
C ALA A 333 0.35 -22.75 -5.39
N LEU A 334 -0.45 -21.92 -4.70
CA LEU A 334 -0.33 -20.47 -4.73
C LEU A 334 0.61 -19.90 -3.67
N ASN A 335 1.18 -20.72 -2.79
CA ASN A 335 1.96 -20.26 -1.64
C ASN A 335 1.21 -19.19 -0.80
N HIS A 336 -0.02 -19.50 -0.38
CA HIS A 336 -0.78 -18.68 0.54
C HIS A 336 -0.48 -19.08 1.97
N ALA A 337 0.06 -18.16 2.76
CA ALA A 337 0.36 -18.41 4.17
C ALA A 337 -0.90 -18.71 5.01
N ASN A 338 -2.06 -18.17 4.62
CA ASN A 338 -3.34 -18.38 5.31
C ASN A 338 -4.37 -18.95 4.34
N ILE A 339 -5.05 -20.03 4.74
CA ILE A 339 -6.12 -20.67 3.98
C ILE A 339 -7.29 -19.71 3.69
N ALA A 340 -7.59 -18.78 4.59
CA ALA A 340 -8.62 -17.76 4.39
C ALA A 340 -8.39 -16.92 3.12
N THR A 341 -7.14 -16.75 2.68
CA THR A 341 -6.83 -16.08 1.41
C THR A 341 -7.25 -16.93 0.21
N THR A 342 -7.35 -18.25 0.36
CA THR A 342 -7.74 -19.18 -0.69
C THR A 342 -9.25 -19.43 -0.67
N ALA A 343 -9.90 -19.27 0.48
CA ALA A 343 -11.35 -19.51 0.67
C ALA A 343 -12.23 -18.67 -0.28
N LYS A 344 -11.74 -17.53 -0.77
CA LYS A 344 -12.44 -16.70 -1.77
C LYS A 344 -12.71 -17.42 -3.11
N TYR A 345 -12.00 -18.51 -3.39
CA TYR A 345 -12.23 -19.31 -4.59
C TYR A 345 -13.28 -20.42 -4.36
N ALA A 346 -13.73 -20.62 -3.12
CA ALA A 346 -14.66 -21.71 -2.79
C ALA A 346 -16.02 -21.61 -3.50
N HIS A 347 -16.39 -20.41 -3.98
CA HIS A 347 -17.63 -20.20 -4.76
C HIS A 347 -17.72 -21.05 -6.03
N VAL A 348 -16.58 -21.50 -6.59
CA VAL A 348 -16.59 -22.38 -7.78
C VAL A 348 -16.98 -23.81 -7.47
N MET A 349 -17.15 -24.14 -6.20
CA MET A 349 -17.60 -25.46 -5.73
C MET A 349 -19.11 -25.50 -5.46
N GLN A 350 -19.88 -24.51 -5.92
CA GLN A 350 -21.33 -24.50 -5.70
C GLN A 350 -22.05 -25.70 -6.35
N ASP A 351 -21.59 -26.11 -7.53
CA ASP A 351 -22.16 -27.29 -8.22
C ASP A 351 -21.91 -28.57 -7.42
N GLU A 352 -20.74 -28.70 -6.80
CA GLU A 352 -20.41 -29.81 -5.90
C GLU A 352 -21.24 -29.77 -4.62
N VAL A 353 -21.48 -28.59 -4.08
CA VAL A 353 -22.36 -28.45 -2.91
C VAL A 353 -23.77 -28.86 -3.25
N ALA A 354 -24.29 -28.46 -4.42
CA ALA A 354 -25.60 -28.89 -4.88
C ALA A 354 -25.67 -30.41 -5.07
N ALA A 355 -24.66 -31.02 -5.70
CA ALA A 355 -24.59 -32.47 -5.89
C ALA A 355 -24.50 -33.23 -4.56
N ALA A 356 -23.67 -32.73 -3.61
CA ALA A 356 -23.54 -33.33 -2.29
C ALA A 356 -24.83 -33.24 -1.46
N LEU A 357 -25.55 -32.12 -1.57
CA LEU A 357 -26.85 -31.96 -0.91
C LEU A 357 -27.88 -32.95 -1.47
N GLU A 358 -27.93 -33.14 -2.79
CA GLU A 358 -28.79 -34.07 -3.45
C GLU A 358 -28.47 -35.53 -3.10
N GLU A 359 -27.18 -35.88 -3.04
CA GLU A 359 -26.71 -37.21 -2.63
C GLU A 359 -27.07 -37.49 -1.16
N SER A 360 -26.85 -36.50 -0.29
CA SER A 360 -27.19 -36.63 1.13
C SER A 360 -28.71 -36.76 1.38
N ALA A 361 -29.54 -36.20 0.52
CA ALA A 361 -30.97 -36.33 0.59
C ALA A 361 -31.40 -37.77 0.23
N LYS A 362 -30.77 -38.36 -0.81
CA LYS A 362 -31.04 -39.75 -1.24
C LYS A 362 -30.55 -40.81 -0.25
N SER A 363 -29.58 -40.51 0.58
CA SER A 363 -29.04 -41.45 1.59
C SER A 363 -29.90 -41.51 2.86
N ARG A 364 -30.99 -40.75 2.95
CA ARG A 364 -31.94 -40.75 4.09
C ARG A 364 -33.16 -41.62 3.88
N ASP A 365 -33.34 -42.15 2.67
CA ASP A 365 -34.33 -43.17 2.32
C ASP A 365 -33.65 -44.56 2.30
#